data_2ed20601bfefbaca843208b209ea5a2d
#
_entry.id   2ed20601bfefbaca843208b209ea5a2d
#
_cell.length_a   1.000
_cell.length_b   1.000
_cell.length_c   1.000
_cell.angle_alpha   90.00
_cell.angle_beta   90.00
_cell.angle_gamma   90.00
#
_symmetry.space_group_name_H-M   'P 1'
#
loop_
_entity.id
_entity.type
_entity.pdbx_description
1 polymer ?
#
loop_
_entity_poly.entity_id
_entity_poly.type
_entity_poly.pdbx_seq_one_letter_code
_entity_poly.pdbx_strand_id
1 'polypeptide(L)'
;MKTILITGFDPFGGEPINPAWEAVKTMDGYTDGDYKVVTQMVPTVRYKSVDTVKAAAEECQPDFILCVGQAGGRPDITVERVAINCDDFRIPDNGGNQPEDEPVVADGPSAYFATLPIKNIVNALHQNGIPAKVSNTAGTFVCNHLMYGVCHYAAQKGNIKAGFMHIPYLPSQVVDKPNQPSMAVETVRATLETIVHV
;
A
#
# COMPACT_ATOMS: atom_id res chain seq x y z
N MET A 1 -11.90 6.35 -19.59
CA MET A 1 -11.84 6.39 -18.12
C MET A 1 -10.80 5.37 -17.67
N LYS A 2 -9.80 5.78 -16.94
CA LYS A 2 -8.75 4.90 -16.41
C LYS A 2 -9.18 4.27 -15.11
N THR A 3 -8.80 3.03 -14.86
CA THR A 3 -9.13 2.31 -13.64
C THR A 3 -7.93 2.30 -12.69
N ILE A 4 -8.17 2.65 -11.44
CA ILE A 4 -7.18 2.61 -10.36
C ILE A 4 -7.65 1.56 -9.35
N LEU A 5 -6.86 0.50 -9.15
CA LEU A 5 -7.07 -0.45 -8.08
C LEU A 5 -6.32 0.03 -6.84
N ILE A 6 -7.04 0.33 -5.77
CA ILE A 6 -6.46 0.72 -4.48
C ILE A 6 -6.71 -0.39 -3.47
N THR A 7 -5.66 -0.84 -2.78
CA THR A 7 -5.78 -1.93 -1.82
C THR A 7 -5.38 -1.52 -0.42
N GLY A 8 -6.03 -2.11 0.58
CA GLY A 8 -5.69 -1.93 1.98
C GLY A 8 -5.68 -3.28 2.70
N PHE A 9 -4.78 -3.45 3.66
CA PHE A 9 -4.67 -4.69 4.42
C PHE A 9 -5.80 -4.87 5.44
N ASP A 10 -6.12 -6.12 5.72
CA ASP A 10 -6.97 -6.54 6.83
C ASP A 10 -6.31 -6.24 8.20
N PRO A 11 -7.06 -6.31 9.32
CA PRO A 11 -6.50 -6.19 10.66
C PRO A 11 -5.41 -7.24 10.93
N PHE A 12 -4.33 -6.83 11.62
CA PHE A 12 -3.23 -7.73 11.98
C PHE A 12 -2.63 -7.35 13.35
N GLY A 13 -1.83 -8.26 13.93
CA GLY A 13 -1.10 -7.98 15.17
C GLY A 13 -2.00 -7.77 16.39
N GLY A 14 -3.23 -8.30 16.38
CA GLY A 14 -4.20 -8.16 17.47
C GLY A 14 -4.99 -6.83 17.44
N GLU A 15 -4.75 -5.97 16.47
CA GLU A 15 -5.53 -4.73 16.28
C GLU A 15 -6.92 -5.06 15.72
N PRO A 16 -7.99 -4.38 16.18
CA PRO A 16 -9.35 -4.62 15.70
C PRO A 16 -9.61 -4.04 14.30
N ILE A 17 -8.79 -3.09 13.86
CA ILE A 17 -8.88 -2.42 12.56
C ILE A 17 -7.50 -2.30 11.92
N ASN A 18 -7.49 -2.09 10.60
CA ASN A 18 -6.29 -1.66 9.89
C ASN A 18 -6.56 -0.30 9.23
N PRO A 19 -5.78 0.75 9.54
CA PRO A 19 -6.02 2.10 9.02
C PRO A 19 -6.01 2.14 7.49
N ALA A 20 -5.22 1.27 6.84
CA ALA A 20 -5.17 1.20 5.39
C ALA A 20 -6.54 0.80 4.80
N TRP A 21 -7.16 -0.27 5.31
CA TRP A 21 -8.48 -0.65 4.83
C TRP A 21 -9.56 0.37 5.22
N GLU A 22 -9.50 0.91 6.45
CA GLU A 22 -10.47 1.92 6.90
C GLU A 22 -10.50 3.15 5.97
N ALA A 23 -9.35 3.57 5.47
CA ALA A 23 -9.27 4.66 4.51
C ALA A 23 -9.63 4.23 3.08
N VAL A 24 -9.07 3.12 2.60
CA VAL A 24 -9.26 2.64 1.22
C VAL A 24 -10.72 2.33 0.92
N LYS A 25 -11.45 1.67 1.82
CA LYS A 25 -12.89 1.37 1.62
C LYS A 25 -13.75 2.60 1.40
N THR A 26 -13.31 3.79 1.86
CA THR A 26 -14.04 5.06 1.64
C THR A 26 -13.96 5.56 0.20
N MET A 27 -13.04 5.00 -0.59
CA MET A 27 -12.84 5.32 -2.00
C MET A 27 -13.60 4.38 -2.94
N ASP A 28 -14.31 3.40 -2.41
CA ASP A 28 -15.00 2.42 -3.26
C ASP A 28 -16.03 3.09 -4.17
N GLY A 29 -15.93 2.81 -5.48
CA GLY A 29 -16.76 3.41 -6.49
C GLY A 29 -16.53 4.91 -6.75
N TYR A 30 -15.49 5.51 -6.14
CA TYR A 30 -15.12 6.89 -6.43
C TYR A 30 -14.83 7.07 -7.92
N THR A 31 -15.43 8.09 -8.51
CA THR A 31 -15.20 8.47 -9.91
C THR A 31 -14.99 9.96 -10.00
N ASP A 32 -14.06 10.37 -10.83
CA ASP A 32 -13.84 11.76 -11.18
C ASP A 32 -13.47 11.85 -12.67
N GLY A 33 -14.50 12.09 -13.50
CA GLY A 33 -14.37 12.30 -14.93
C GLY A 33 -13.52 11.26 -15.67
N ASP A 34 -12.23 11.32 -15.48
CA ASP A 34 -11.22 10.50 -16.17
C ASP A 34 -10.84 9.21 -15.44
N TYR A 35 -11.16 9.09 -14.14
CA TYR A 35 -10.74 8.00 -13.28
C TYR A 35 -11.90 7.29 -12.58
N LYS A 36 -11.76 5.99 -12.42
CA LYS A 36 -12.61 5.14 -11.58
C LYS A 36 -11.74 4.38 -10.59
N VAL A 37 -12.11 4.42 -9.33
CA VAL A 37 -11.44 3.65 -8.26
C VAL A 37 -12.21 2.35 -8.00
N VAL A 38 -11.46 1.26 -7.91
CA VAL A 38 -11.91 -0.04 -7.42
C VAL A 38 -11.09 -0.34 -6.16
N THR A 39 -11.73 -0.79 -5.10
CA THR A 39 -11.03 -1.09 -3.84
C THR A 39 -11.02 -2.58 -3.56
N GLN A 40 -9.93 -3.05 -2.93
CA GLN A 40 -9.79 -4.45 -2.53
C GLN A 40 -9.13 -4.54 -1.16
N MET A 41 -9.79 -5.23 -0.22
CA MET A 41 -9.16 -5.65 1.02
C MET A 41 -8.21 -6.82 0.76
N VAL A 42 -7.01 -6.76 1.32
CA VAL A 42 -5.95 -7.74 1.11
C VAL A 42 -5.58 -8.39 2.44
N PRO A 43 -5.48 -9.73 2.52
CA PRO A 43 -5.05 -10.38 3.74
C PRO A 43 -3.58 -10.07 4.05
N THR A 44 -3.26 -9.84 5.33
CA THR A 44 -1.88 -9.69 5.81
C THR A 44 -1.23 -11.08 5.90
N VAL A 45 -1.11 -11.74 4.75
CA VAL A 45 -0.59 -13.10 4.62
C VAL A 45 0.31 -13.18 3.40
N ARG A 46 1.53 -13.73 3.60
CA ARG A 46 2.50 -14.03 2.53
C ARG A 46 1.81 -14.76 1.36
N TYR A 47 2.17 -14.46 0.13
CA TYR A 47 1.60 -14.94 -1.13
C TYR A 47 0.12 -14.60 -1.33
N LYS A 48 -0.77 -14.93 -0.39
CA LYS A 48 -2.20 -14.62 -0.51
C LYS A 48 -2.47 -13.14 -0.76
N SER A 49 -1.67 -12.24 -0.16
CA SER A 49 -1.77 -10.80 -0.42
C SER A 49 -1.60 -10.48 -1.90
N VAL A 50 -0.56 -11.01 -2.52
CA VAL A 50 -0.25 -10.81 -3.95
C VAL A 50 -1.31 -11.47 -4.83
N ASP A 51 -1.71 -12.71 -4.52
CA ASP A 51 -2.72 -13.45 -5.29
C ASP A 51 -4.08 -12.74 -5.27
N THR A 52 -4.46 -12.14 -4.12
CA THR A 52 -5.69 -11.34 -4.00
C THR A 52 -5.64 -10.11 -4.92
N VAL A 53 -4.51 -9.39 -4.95
CA VAL A 53 -4.37 -8.22 -5.83
C VAL A 53 -4.36 -8.63 -7.30
N LYS A 54 -3.69 -9.73 -7.65
CA LYS A 54 -3.68 -10.25 -9.02
C LYS A 54 -5.09 -10.62 -9.49
N ALA A 55 -5.87 -11.32 -8.66
CA ALA A 55 -7.25 -11.68 -8.99
C ALA A 55 -8.13 -10.43 -9.23
N ALA A 56 -8.06 -9.43 -8.32
CA ALA A 56 -8.77 -8.17 -8.49
C ALA A 56 -8.32 -7.41 -9.75
N ALA A 57 -7.03 -7.42 -10.05
CA ALA A 57 -6.48 -6.78 -11.24
C ALA A 57 -6.93 -7.46 -12.55
N GLU A 58 -7.04 -8.79 -12.57
CA GLU A 58 -7.58 -9.52 -13.73
C GLU A 58 -9.07 -9.21 -13.94
N GLU A 59 -9.83 -8.97 -12.88
CA GLU A 59 -11.25 -8.61 -12.95
C GLU A 59 -11.47 -7.17 -13.41
N CYS A 60 -10.77 -6.18 -12.80
CA CYS A 60 -11.01 -4.78 -13.07
C CYS A 60 -10.12 -4.17 -14.16
N GLN A 61 -9.08 -4.89 -14.63
CA GLN A 61 -8.13 -4.47 -15.66
C GLN A 61 -7.58 -3.05 -15.41
N PRO A 62 -6.85 -2.81 -14.30
CA PRO A 62 -6.46 -1.47 -13.89
C PRO A 62 -5.30 -0.93 -14.73
N ASP A 63 -5.28 0.39 -14.94
CA ASP A 63 -4.12 1.13 -15.44
C ASP A 63 -3.07 1.36 -14.33
N PHE A 64 -3.56 1.48 -13.07
CA PHE A 64 -2.73 1.77 -11.92
C PHE A 64 -3.12 0.89 -10.73
N ILE A 65 -2.12 0.44 -9.97
CA ILE A 65 -2.29 -0.26 -8.70
C ILE A 65 -1.56 0.52 -7.60
N LEU A 66 -2.29 0.95 -6.58
CA LEU A 66 -1.74 1.57 -5.37
C LEU A 66 -2.07 0.67 -4.17
N CYS A 67 -1.04 0.10 -3.56
CA CYS A 67 -1.21 -0.64 -2.31
C CYS A 67 -0.95 0.28 -1.12
N VAL A 68 -1.78 0.16 -0.08
CA VAL A 68 -1.70 0.97 1.14
C VAL A 68 -1.49 0.07 2.34
N GLY A 69 -0.52 0.42 3.18
CA GLY A 69 -0.20 -0.30 4.42
C GLY A 69 -0.05 0.64 5.61
N GLN A 70 -0.10 0.07 6.81
CA GLN A 70 0.14 0.78 8.06
C GLN A 70 1.63 0.79 8.39
N ALA A 71 2.16 1.95 8.75
CA ALA A 71 3.49 2.08 9.36
C ALA A 71 3.38 2.82 10.69
N GLY A 72 3.15 2.07 11.78
CA GLY A 72 3.12 2.63 13.14
C GLY A 72 4.41 3.37 13.48
N GLY A 73 4.29 4.51 14.15
CA GLY A 73 5.42 5.36 14.52
C GLY A 73 5.86 6.36 13.45
N ARG A 74 5.39 6.26 12.21
CA ARG A 74 5.63 7.29 11.20
C ARG A 74 4.55 8.38 11.28
N PRO A 75 4.92 9.67 11.32
CA PRO A 75 3.93 10.76 11.38
C PRO A 75 3.39 11.17 10.00
N ASP A 76 4.12 10.86 8.92
CA ASP A 76 3.83 11.33 7.57
C ASP A 76 3.31 10.18 6.68
N ILE A 77 2.60 10.53 5.63
CA ILE A 77 2.40 9.64 4.49
C ILE A 77 3.78 9.32 3.87
N THR A 78 4.09 8.04 3.67
CA THR A 78 5.35 7.67 3.04
C THR A 78 5.10 6.91 1.75
N VAL A 79 5.50 7.52 0.62
CA VAL A 79 5.38 6.92 -0.71
C VAL A 79 6.64 6.10 -0.97
N GLU A 80 6.51 4.79 -1.10
CA GLU A 80 7.64 3.88 -1.18
C GLU A 80 8.27 3.89 -2.58
N ARG A 81 9.60 4.01 -2.60
CA ARG A 81 10.38 4.05 -3.85
C ARG A 81 10.68 2.67 -4.40
N VAL A 82 10.98 1.72 -3.52
CA VAL A 82 11.59 0.44 -3.89
C VAL A 82 11.09 -0.68 -2.97
N ALA A 83 10.84 -1.84 -3.57
CA ALA A 83 10.65 -3.11 -2.87
C ALA A 83 11.82 -4.03 -3.18
N ILE A 84 12.29 -4.78 -2.18
CA ILE A 84 13.39 -5.72 -2.30
C ILE A 84 12.88 -7.17 -2.35
N ASN A 85 13.63 -8.04 -3.01
CA ASN A 85 13.29 -9.46 -3.11
C ASN A 85 13.73 -10.23 -1.85
N CYS A 86 13.15 -9.84 -0.71
CA CYS A 86 13.47 -10.41 0.60
C CYS A 86 12.25 -10.40 1.51
N ASP A 87 11.89 -11.57 2.01
CA ASP A 87 10.96 -11.79 3.12
C ASP A 87 11.77 -12.20 4.35
N ASP A 88 11.78 -11.33 5.35
CA ASP A 88 12.42 -11.56 6.65
C ASP A 88 11.47 -11.02 7.72
N PHE A 89 10.59 -11.91 8.23
CA PHE A 89 9.45 -11.51 9.05
C PHE A 89 9.81 -11.56 10.52
N ARG A 90 9.89 -10.39 11.16
CA ARG A 90 10.16 -10.27 12.61
C ARG A 90 9.08 -10.94 13.47
N ILE A 91 7.84 -11.03 12.98
CA ILE A 91 6.69 -11.67 13.62
C ILE A 91 5.95 -12.51 12.58
N PRO A 92 5.18 -13.53 12.98
CA PRO A 92 4.32 -14.25 12.07
C PRO A 92 3.29 -13.33 11.40
N ASP A 93 2.97 -13.61 10.15
CA ASP A 93 1.81 -13.01 9.48
C ASP A 93 0.49 -13.61 9.99
N ASN A 94 -0.67 -13.16 9.48
CA ASN A 94 -1.98 -13.70 9.89
C ASN A 94 -2.19 -15.17 9.48
N GLY A 95 -1.36 -15.72 8.62
CA GLY A 95 -1.35 -17.12 8.22
C GLY A 95 -0.37 -17.99 9.01
N GLY A 96 0.39 -17.38 9.95
CA GLY A 96 1.43 -18.06 10.72
C GLY A 96 2.76 -18.21 9.99
N ASN A 97 2.94 -17.58 8.81
CA ASN A 97 4.21 -17.62 8.09
C ASN A 97 5.21 -16.65 8.73
N GLN A 98 6.43 -17.11 8.93
CA GLN A 98 7.55 -16.31 9.44
C GLN A 98 8.84 -16.69 8.72
N PRO A 99 8.98 -16.31 7.42
CA PRO A 99 10.19 -16.57 6.66
C PRO A 99 11.38 -15.78 7.21
N GLU A 100 12.58 -16.30 7.00
CA GLU A 100 13.85 -15.70 7.40
C GLU A 100 14.77 -15.67 6.17
N ASP A 101 15.10 -14.45 5.69
CA ASP A 101 15.93 -14.19 4.50
C ASP A 101 15.51 -14.97 3.23
N GLU A 102 14.20 -15.20 3.05
CA GLU A 102 13.68 -15.88 1.86
C GLU A 102 13.36 -14.91 0.72
N PRO A 103 13.55 -15.29 -0.56
CA PRO A 103 13.11 -14.44 -1.65
C PRO A 103 11.58 -14.40 -1.75
N VAL A 104 11.05 -13.22 -2.14
CA VAL A 104 9.62 -13.07 -2.50
C VAL A 104 9.31 -13.86 -3.77
N VAL A 105 10.19 -13.78 -4.76
CA VAL A 105 10.16 -14.55 -6.02
C VAL A 105 11.53 -15.14 -6.25
N ALA A 106 11.65 -16.47 -6.30
CA ALA A 106 12.92 -17.21 -6.34
C ALA A 106 13.88 -16.73 -7.45
N ASP A 107 13.36 -16.55 -8.67
CA ASP A 107 14.15 -16.13 -9.84
C ASP A 107 13.90 -14.65 -10.20
N GLY A 108 13.35 -13.86 -9.27
CA GLY A 108 13.06 -12.44 -9.49
C GLY A 108 14.31 -11.56 -9.32
N PRO A 109 14.32 -10.36 -9.91
CA PRO A 109 15.40 -9.40 -9.69
C PRO A 109 15.50 -8.98 -8.22
N SER A 110 16.66 -8.45 -7.80
CA SER A 110 16.89 -8.06 -6.41
C SER A 110 15.93 -7.00 -5.88
N ALA A 111 15.36 -6.17 -6.76
CA ALA A 111 14.43 -5.13 -6.37
C ALA A 111 13.55 -4.67 -7.56
N TYR A 112 12.39 -4.08 -7.22
CA TYR A 112 11.56 -3.30 -8.14
C TYR A 112 11.39 -1.88 -7.64
N PHE A 113 11.60 -0.90 -8.52
CA PHE A 113 11.17 0.47 -8.26
C PHE A 113 9.66 0.62 -8.52
N ALA A 114 9.00 1.42 -7.68
CA ALA A 114 7.65 1.87 -7.97
C ALA A 114 7.61 2.60 -9.33
N THR A 115 6.58 2.33 -10.12
CA THR A 115 6.38 2.96 -11.43
C THR A 115 5.36 4.11 -11.38
N LEU A 116 4.76 4.37 -10.22
CA LEU A 116 3.97 5.57 -9.95
C LEU A 116 4.87 6.82 -9.86
N PRO A 117 4.37 8.02 -10.15
CA PRO A 117 5.14 9.27 -10.12
C PRO A 117 5.37 9.77 -8.68
N ILE A 118 6.14 9.02 -7.87
CA ILE A 118 6.27 9.19 -6.42
C ILE A 118 6.62 10.63 -5.98
N LYS A 119 7.45 11.35 -6.73
CA LYS A 119 7.81 12.73 -6.40
C LYS A 119 6.66 13.71 -6.68
N ASN A 120 5.93 13.50 -7.78
CA ASN A 120 4.77 14.32 -8.10
C ASN A 120 3.67 14.10 -7.06
N ILE A 121 3.46 12.85 -6.63
CA ILE A 121 2.54 12.52 -5.54
C ILE A 121 2.91 13.30 -4.27
N VAL A 122 4.16 13.21 -3.81
CA VAL A 122 4.60 13.95 -2.60
C VAL A 122 4.42 15.46 -2.77
N ASN A 123 4.76 16.02 -3.92
CA ASN A 123 4.59 17.45 -4.19
C ASN A 123 3.11 17.86 -4.16
N ALA A 124 2.22 17.08 -4.76
CA ALA A 124 0.79 17.34 -4.76
C ALA A 124 0.20 17.26 -3.32
N LEU A 125 0.64 16.30 -2.51
CA LEU A 125 0.25 16.19 -1.11
C LEU A 125 0.70 17.41 -0.30
N HIS A 126 1.95 17.89 -0.49
CA HIS A 126 2.44 19.11 0.16
C HIS A 126 1.63 20.34 -0.24
N GLN A 127 1.25 20.48 -1.51
CA GLN A 127 0.41 21.57 -1.99
C GLN A 127 -0.98 21.57 -1.34
N ASN A 128 -1.47 20.39 -0.94
CA ASN A 128 -2.73 20.21 -0.22
C ASN A 128 -2.55 20.22 1.33
N GLY A 129 -1.37 20.60 1.83
CA GLY A 129 -1.10 20.68 3.27
C GLY A 129 -0.98 19.34 3.98
N ILE A 130 -0.79 18.24 3.23
CA ILE A 130 -0.68 16.88 3.78
C ILE A 130 0.80 16.53 3.95
N PRO A 131 1.25 16.17 5.17
CA PRO A 131 2.64 15.79 5.41
C PRO A 131 2.96 14.47 4.71
N ALA A 132 3.91 14.48 3.80
CA ALA A 132 4.31 13.33 3.02
C ALA A 132 5.80 13.36 2.69
N LYS A 133 6.38 12.18 2.45
CA LYS A 133 7.77 12.04 1.99
C LYS A 133 7.97 10.77 1.17
N VAL A 134 9.05 10.74 0.40
CA VAL A 134 9.49 9.49 -0.23
C VAL A 134 10.22 8.63 0.81
N SER A 135 9.87 7.34 0.84
CA SER A 135 10.58 6.31 1.62
C SER A 135 11.38 5.40 0.69
N ASN A 136 12.55 4.97 1.16
CA ASN A 136 13.44 4.06 0.40
C ASN A 136 13.37 2.62 0.90
N THR A 137 12.42 2.29 1.77
CA THR A 137 12.22 0.90 2.23
C THR A 137 10.80 0.69 2.76
N ALA A 138 10.15 -0.35 2.25
CA ALA A 138 8.90 -0.87 2.78
C ALA A 138 9.12 -1.92 3.91
N GLY A 139 10.36 -2.10 4.34
CA GLY A 139 10.77 -3.15 5.27
C GLY A 139 10.94 -4.51 4.58
N THR A 140 10.73 -5.59 5.33
CA THR A 140 10.86 -6.97 4.86
C THR A 140 9.65 -7.83 5.24
N PHE A 141 8.59 -7.21 5.77
CA PHE A 141 7.34 -7.88 6.13
C PHE A 141 6.35 -7.91 4.94
N VAL A 142 5.09 -8.27 5.19
CA VAL A 142 4.05 -8.45 4.15
C VAL A 142 3.86 -7.19 3.28
N CYS A 143 4.16 -5.99 3.78
CA CYS A 143 4.10 -4.76 2.97
C CYS A 143 5.11 -4.77 1.82
N ASN A 144 6.36 -5.13 2.12
CA ASN A 144 7.38 -5.29 1.09
C ASN A 144 7.07 -6.47 0.16
N HIS A 145 6.62 -7.60 0.72
CA HIS A 145 6.18 -8.76 -0.04
C HIS A 145 5.12 -8.39 -1.08
N LEU A 146 4.07 -7.66 -0.63
CA LEU A 146 2.99 -7.22 -1.52
C LEU A 146 3.50 -6.24 -2.57
N MET A 147 4.26 -5.20 -2.16
CA MET A 147 4.80 -4.21 -3.09
C MET A 147 5.68 -4.87 -4.15
N TYR A 148 6.58 -5.78 -3.74
CA TYR A 148 7.45 -6.49 -4.68
C TYR A 148 6.63 -7.34 -5.64
N GLY A 149 5.72 -8.18 -5.12
CA GLY A 149 4.90 -9.08 -5.94
C GLY A 149 4.00 -8.35 -6.94
N VAL A 150 3.43 -7.21 -6.55
CA VAL A 150 2.58 -6.38 -7.42
C VAL A 150 3.42 -5.65 -8.48
N CYS A 151 4.61 -5.13 -8.12
CA CYS A 151 5.53 -4.55 -9.09
C CYS A 151 6.06 -5.60 -10.09
N HIS A 152 6.34 -6.82 -9.63
CA HIS A 152 6.72 -7.94 -10.48
C HIS A 152 5.59 -8.29 -11.48
N TYR A 153 4.35 -8.41 -11.00
CA TYR A 153 3.18 -8.63 -11.84
C TYR A 153 2.98 -7.51 -12.87
N ALA A 154 3.06 -6.25 -12.44
CA ALA A 154 2.94 -5.10 -13.33
C ALA A 154 4.02 -5.07 -14.42
N ALA A 155 5.26 -5.44 -14.06
CA ALA A 155 6.36 -5.56 -15.03
C ALA A 155 6.10 -6.65 -16.07
N GLN A 156 5.50 -7.77 -15.67
CA GLN A 156 5.12 -8.84 -16.62
C GLN A 156 3.99 -8.43 -17.56
N LYS A 157 3.01 -7.65 -17.07
CA LYS A 157 1.89 -7.12 -17.89
C LYS A 157 2.35 -5.99 -18.83
N GLY A 158 3.30 -5.17 -18.42
CA GLY A 158 3.91 -4.11 -19.23
C GLY A 158 3.07 -2.83 -19.39
N ASN A 159 1.79 -2.86 -19.10
CA ASN A 159 0.85 -1.74 -19.25
C ASN A 159 0.28 -1.22 -17.91
N ILE A 160 0.63 -1.80 -16.79
CA ILE A 160 0.17 -1.42 -15.45
C ILE A 160 1.28 -0.65 -14.73
N LYS A 161 0.94 0.47 -14.10
CA LYS A 161 1.83 1.15 -13.16
C LYS A 161 1.47 0.77 -11.74
N ALA A 162 2.48 0.51 -10.91
CA ALA A 162 2.28 0.02 -9.54
C ALA A 162 3.15 0.75 -8.53
N GLY A 163 2.66 0.83 -7.30
CA GLY A 163 3.38 1.40 -6.18
C GLY A 163 2.72 1.12 -4.85
N PHE A 164 3.35 1.64 -3.80
CA PHE A 164 2.95 1.41 -2.42
C PHE A 164 3.09 2.69 -1.61
N MET A 165 2.20 2.89 -0.65
CA MET A 165 2.37 3.91 0.37
C MET A 165 2.06 3.37 1.76
N HIS A 166 2.74 3.90 2.76
CA HIS A 166 2.40 3.69 4.15
C HIS A 166 1.71 4.92 4.73
N ILE A 167 0.79 4.65 5.64
CA ILE A 167 0.06 5.65 6.41
C ILE A 167 0.27 5.43 7.91
N PRO A 168 0.14 6.48 8.74
CA PRO A 168 0.18 6.37 10.20
C PRO A 168 -0.98 5.54 10.77
N TYR A 169 -0.96 5.31 12.07
CA TYR A 169 -2.14 4.88 12.83
C TYR A 169 -3.30 5.85 12.67
N LEU A 170 -4.53 5.37 12.84
CA LEU A 170 -5.68 6.25 13.11
C LEU A 170 -5.66 6.72 14.57
N PRO A 171 -6.27 7.87 14.89
CA PRO A 171 -6.35 8.36 16.27
C PRO A 171 -6.92 7.34 17.26
N SER A 172 -7.93 6.55 16.87
CA SER A 172 -8.53 5.52 17.71
C SER A 172 -7.57 4.39 18.09
N GLN A 173 -6.53 4.14 17.30
CA GLN A 173 -5.54 3.08 17.57
C GLN A 173 -4.47 3.50 18.58
N VAL A 174 -4.35 4.80 18.87
CA VAL A 174 -3.26 5.35 19.70
C VAL A 174 -3.74 5.96 21.03
N VAL A 175 -5.02 5.82 21.34
CA VAL A 175 -5.60 6.34 22.60
C VAL A 175 -4.79 5.87 23.82
N ASP A 176 -4.38 4.61 23.82
CA ASP A 176 -3.60 3.99 24.91
C ASP A 176 -2.12 3.78 24.52
N LYS A 177 -1.64 4.42 23.43
CA LYS A 177 -0.25 4.31 22.98
C LYS A 177 0.44 5.68 23.05
N PRO A 178 1.00 6.08 24.19
CA PRO A 178 1.61 7.40 24.36
C PRO A 178 2.73 7.62 23.33
N ASN A 179 2.83 8.86 22.84
CA ASN A 179 3.84 9.31 21.87
C ASN A 179 3.78 8.64 20.49
N GLN A 180 2.69 7.94 20.16
CA GLN A 180 2.51 7.42 18.80
C GLN A 180 1.80 8.48 17.94
N PRO A 181 2.38 8.81 16.76
CA PRO A 181 1.72 9.71 15.83
C PRO A 181 0.50 9.01 15.20
N SER A 182 -0.50 9.81 14.82
CA SER A 182 -1.68 9.32 14.13
C SER A 182 -2.15 10.33 13.08
N MET A 183 -2.96 9.87 12.14
CA MET A 183 -3.55 10.70 11.10
C MET A 183 -5.05 10.34 10.98
N ALA A 184 -5.91 11.35 10.90
CA ALA A 184 -7.34 11.15 10.74
C ALA A 184 -7.65 10.45 9.40
N VAL A 185 -8.67 9.59 9.39
CA VAL A 185 -9.07 8.86 8.17
C VAL A 185 -9.46 9.81 7.05
N GLU A 186 -10.04 10.95 7.36
CA GLU A 186 -10.41 12.01 6.41
C GLU A 186 -9.18 12.59 5.71
N THR A 187 -8.05 12.76 6.43
CA THR A 187 -6.79 13.20 5.84
C THR A 187 -6.20 12.15 4.93
N VAL A 188 -6.29 10.86 5.31
CA VAL A 188 -5.85 9.76 4.45
C VAL A 188 -6.74 9.66 3.21
N ARG A 189 -8.06 9.83 3.34
CA ARG A 189 -8.97 9.89 2.21
C ARG A 189 -8.61 11.03 1.26
N ALA A 190 -8.39 12.24 1.77
CA ALA A 190 -7.93 13.39 0.96
C ALA A 190 -6.59 13.11 0.26
N THR A 191 -5.70 12.33 0.92
CA THR A 191 -4.46 11.82 0.29
C THR A 191 -4.77 10.97 -0.93
N LEU A 192 -5.68 10.00 -0.80
CA LEU A 192 -6.05 9.10 -1.90
C LEU A 192 -6.71 9.87 -3.05
N GLU A 193 -7.64 10.79 -2.75
CA GLU A 193 -8.27 11.67 -3.74
C GLU A 193 -7.21 12.51 -4.49
N THR A 194 -6.23 13.08 -3.78
CA THR A 194 -5.13 13.82 -4.40
C THR A 194 -4.30 12.93 -5.34
N ILE A 195 -4.01 11.69 -4.94
CA ILE A 195 -3.19 10.76 -5.74
C ILE A 195 -3.89 10.36 -7.04
N VAL A 196 -5.23 10.22 -7.02
CA VAL A 196 -6.01 9.88 -8.22
C VAL A 196 -5.79 10.89 -9.36
N HIS A 197 -5.45 12.14 -9.03
CA HIS A 197 -5.27 13.25 -10.00
C HIS A 197 -3.80 13.49 -10.40
N VAL A 198 -2.85 12.68 -9.97
CA VAL A 198 -1.40 12.82 -10.27
C VAL A 198 -0.95 11.77 -11.30
#